data_e6d09885a5b81fff01751247109dcb2a
#
_entry.id   e6d09885a5b81fff01751247109dcb2a
#
_cell.length_a   1.000
_cell.length_b   1.000
_cell.length_c   1.000
_cell.angle_alpha   90.00
_cell.angle_beta   90.00
_cell.angle_gamma   90.00
#
_symmetry.space_group_name_H-M   'P 1'
#
loop_
_entity.id
_entity.type
_entity.pdbx_description
1 polymer ?
#
loop_
_entity_poly.entity_id
_entity_poly.type
_entity_poly.pdbx_seq_one_letter_code
_entity_poly.pdbx_strand_id
1 'polypeptide(L)'
;MKTIFVKDYEEMSAKGYEIIREVIKNNEEPVISMTTGGTPRGVFKLLVEGIHKGLDISHTTFMNLDEYMGPRDAVYSVRSFMYKNLYNLINVKPKNIFLIDGEAEDSDKEIARYKEIINQYPMDVQLLGLGTNGHIGANEPGTPFDSTMFLAKHDDSTIQSTMREYGITREEAPTEMLTLGFTEILEAKTVLLLVSGKHKAEAVKALLEGEITPDCPATALRNFDNAIVIIDEDAASLLEKEHKSI
;
A
#
# COMPACT_ATOMS: atom_id res chain seq x y z
N MET A 1 11.54 1.16 -13.38
CA MET A 1 11.01 2.01 -12.26
C MET A 1 11.22 3.48 -12.60
N LYS A 2 10.21 4.33 -12.33
CA LYS A 2 10.28 5.80 -12.47
C LYS A 2 10.22 6.45 -11.09
N THR A 3 11.14 7.38 -10.79
CA THR A 3 11.15 8.15 -9.54
C THR A 3 10.67 9.58 -9.79
N ILE A 4 9.83 10.10 -8.90
CA ILE A 4 9.31 11.46 -8.90
C ILE A 4 9.64 12.09 -7.56
N PHE A 5 10.49 13.11 -7.57
CA PHE A 5 10.77 13.90 -6.36
C PHE A 5 9.80 15.05 -6.26
N VAL A 6 9.30 15.26 -5.04
CA VAL A 6 8.33 16.30 -4.70
C VAL A 6 8.78 17.01 -3.42
N LYS A 7 8.25 18.19 -3.18
CA LYS A 7 8.68 19.04 -2.08
C LYS A 7 8.31 18.46 -0.71
N ASP A 8 7.07 18.03 -0.54
CA ASP A 8 6.51 17.69 0.76
C ASP A 8 5.40 16.62 0.66
N TYR A 9 4.84 16.25 1.80
CA TYR A 9 3.75 15.28 1.92
C TYR A 9 2.51 15.67 1.12
N GLU A 10 2.20 16.95 1.07
CA GLU A 10 1.04 17.47 0.36
C GLU A 10 1.20 17.29 -1.14
N GLU A 11 2.38 17.60 -1.68
CA GLU A 11 2.67 17.41 -3.10
C GLU A 11 2.76 15.93 -3.48
N MET A 12 3.36 15.09 -2.61
CA MET A 12 3.36 13.64 -2.77
C MET A 12 1.92 13.09 -2.85
N SER A 13 1.07 13.52 -1.92
CA SER A 13 -0.33 13.11 -1.87
C SER A 13 -1.11 13.56 -3.11
N ALA A 14 -0.89 14.80 -3.55
CA ALA A 14 -1.51 15.34 -4.76
C ALA A 14 -1.10 14.57 -6.02
N LYS A 15 0.19 14.24 -6.13
CA LYS A 15 0.71 13.49 -7.27
C LYS A 15 0.22 12.03 -7.29
N GLY A 16 0.18 11.38 -6.12
CA GLY A 16 -0.40 10.04 -5.96
C GLY A 16 -1.90 10.02 -6.32
N TYR A 17 -2.67 10.99 -5.83
CA TYR A 17 -4.07 11.15 -6.18
C TYR A 17 -4.26 11.40 -7.70
N GLU A 18 -3.44 12.24 -8.33
CA GLU A 18 -3.52 12.51 -9.76
C GLU A 18 -3.42 11.23 -10.58
N ILE A 19 -2.45 10.36 -10.27
CA ILE A 19 -2.27 9.07 -10.96
C ILE A 19 -3.50 8.17 -10.79
N ILE A 20 -3.99 8.01 -9.56
CA ILE A 20 -5.19 7.19 -9.29
C ILE A 20 -6.42 7.78 -10.00
N ARG A 21 -6.61 9.09 -9.94
CA ARG A 21 -7.72 9.79 -10.61
C ARG A 21 -7.70 9.57 -12.12
N GLU A 22 -6.54 9.66 -12.77
CA GLU A 22 -6.41 9.45 -14.21
C GLU A 22 -6.73 7.99 -14.59
N VAL A 23 -6.32 7.01 -13.76
CA VAL A 23 -6.70 5.61 -13.98
C VAL A 23 -8.23 5.43 -13.87
N ILE A 24 -8.85 6.01 -12.84
CA ILE A 24 -10.32 5.95 -12.67
C ILE A 24 -11.04 6.57 -13.86
N LYS A 25 -10.56 7.70 -14.40
CA LYS A 25 -11.22 8.41 -15.49
C LYS A 25 -11.06 7.76 -16.86
N ASN A 26 -9.92 7.07 -17.09
CA ASN A 26 -9.55 6.60 -18.42
C ASN A 26 -9.80 5.10 -18.64
N ASN A 27 -10.19 4.35 -17.60
CA ASN A 27 -10.56 2.95 -17.71
C ASN A 27 -12.08 2.77 -17.52
N GLU A 28 -12.66 1.83 -18.25
CA GLU A 28 -14.09 1.52 -18.13
C GLU A 28 -14.42 0.82 -16.81
N GLU A 29 -13.54 -0.04 -16.31
CA GLU A 29 -13.71 -0.81 -15.07
C GLU A 29 -12.39 -0.82 -14.28
N PRO A 30 -11.96 0.34 -13.72
CA PRO A 30 -10.68 0.44 -13.03
C PRO A 30 -10.65 -0.39 -11.73
N VAL A 31 -9.53 -1.05 -11.49
CA VAL A 31 -9.26 -1.85 -10.29
C VAL A 31 -8.10 -1.22 -9.52
N ILE A 32 -8.38 -0.71 -8.33
CA ILE A 32 -7.41 -0.01 -7.49
C ILE A 32 -7.22 -0.78 -6.18
N SER A 33 -6.04 -1.35 -6.00
CA SER A 33 -5.63 -1.96 -4.73
C SER A 33 -4.97 -0.91 -3.84
N MET A 34 -5.51 -0.77 -2.63
CA MET A 34 -5.14 0.24 -1.66
C MET A 34 -4.22 -0.34 -0.57
N THR A 35 -3.50 0.54 0.10
CA THR A 35 -2.75 0.24 1.32
C THR A 35 -3.19 1.15 2.46
N THR A 36 -2.80 0.86 3.69
CA THR A 36 -3.15 1.64 4.88
C THR A 36 -1.93 2.35 5.49
N GLY A 37 -2.11 2.95 6.66
CA GLY A 37 -1.05 3.68 7.36
C GLY A 37 -1.12 5.20 7.18
N GLY A 38 -0.09 5.89 7.66
CA GLY A 38 -0.03 7.35 7.65
C GLY A 38 0.16 7.96 6.26
N THR A 39 1.00 7.34 5.44
CA THR A 39 1.42 7.88 4.13
C THR A 39 0.26 8.07 3.15
N PRO A 40 -0.67 7.10 2.92
CA PRO A 40 -1.73 7.25 1.92
C PRO A 40 -2.91 8.14 2.36
N ARG A 41 -2.96 8.58 3.62
CA ARG A 41 -4.10 9.38 4.14
C ARG A 41 -4.38 10.65 3.33
N GLY A 42 -3.32 11.33 2.86
CA GLY A 42 -3.45 12.52 2.02
C GLY A 42 -4.11 12.19 0.67
N VAL A 43 -3.74 11.07 0.07
CA VAL A 43 -4.38 10.56 -1.16
C VAL A 43 -5.85 10.25 -0.92
N PHE A 44 -6.20 9.58 0.18
CA PHE A 44 -7.61 9.29 0.50
C PHE A 44 -8.43 10.55 0.71
N LYS A 45 -7.88 11.55 1.43
CA LYS A 45 -8.54 12.85 1.59
C LYS A 45 -8.85 13.49 0.23
N LEU A 46 -7.86 13.54 -0.66
CA LEU A 46 -8.03 14.12 -2.00
C LEU A 46 -8.99 13.30 -2.87
N LEU A 47 -9.00 11.97 -2.73
CA LEU A 47 -9.94 11.10 -3.43
C LEU A 47 -11.39 11.36 -2.97
N VAL A 48 -11.63 11.46 -1.67
CA VAL A 48 -12.95 11.83 -1.10
C VAL A 48 -13.39 13.20 -1.62
N GLU A 49 -12.51 14.20 -1.58
CA GLU A 49 -12.80 15.53 -2.11
C GLU A 49 -13.11 15.51 -3.63
N GLY A 50 -12.35 14.73 -4.39
CA GLY A 50 -12.55 14.54 -5.83
C GLY A 50 -13.91 13.92 -6.15
N ILE A 51 -14.31 12.88 -5.39
CA ILE A 51 -15.62 12.23 -5.53
C ILE A 51 -16.76 13.22 -5.21
N HIS A 52 -16.65 14.01 -4.15
CA HIS A 52 -17.62 15.04 -3.83
C HIS A 52 -17.69 16.14 -4.90
N LYS A 53 -16.61 16.36 -5.66
CA LYS A 53 -16.53 17.30 -6.80
C LYS A 53 -16.91 16.68 -8.14
N GLY A 54 -17.42 15.44 -8.15
CA GLY A 54 -17.96 14.79 -9.34
C GLY A 54 -17.05 13.76 -10.01
N LEU A 55 -15.97 13.31 -9.36
CA LEU A 55 -15.25 12.11 -9.81
C LEU A 55 -16.16 10.90 -9.62
N ASP A 56 -16.56 10.28 -10.73
CA ASP A 56 -17.39 9.08 -10.71
C ASP A 56 -16.53 7.85 -10.46
N ILE A 57 -16.86 7.13 -9.40
CA ILE A 57 -16.25 5.85 -9.02
C ILE A 57 -17.24 4.68 -9.08
N SER A 58 -18.45 4.90 -9.62
CA SER A 58 -19.51 3.87 -9.65
C SER A 58 -19.13 2.63 -10.46
N HIS A 59 -18.13 2.73 -11.32
CA HIS A 59 -17.55 1.67 -12.15
C HIS A 59 -16.22 1.13 -11.61
N THR A 60 -15.71 1.67 -10.49
CA THR A 60 -14.42 1.30 -9.89
C THR A 60 -14.55 0.12 -8.95
N THR A 61 -13.60 -0.79 -9.00
CA THR A 61 -13.38 -1.84 -7.99
C THR A 61 -12.23 -1.43 -7.09
N PHE A 62 -12.46 -1.41 -5.78
CA PHE A 62 -11.42 -1.24 -4.77
C PHE A 62 -11.07 -2.56 -4.11
N MET A 63 -9.79 -2.74 -3.87
CA MET A 63 -9.18 -3.88 -3.18
C MET A 63 -8.19 -3.40 -2.14
N ASN A 64 -7.68 -4.28 -1.30
CA ASN A 64 -6.59 -3.97 -0.36
C ASN A 64 -5.44 -4.96 -0.47
N LEU A 65 -4.25 -4.45 -0.16
CA LEU A 65 -2.98 -5.16 -0.16
C LEU A 65 -2.89 -6.25 0.90
N ASP A 66 -3.48 -6.00 2.06
CA ASP A 66 -3.29 -6.78 3.27
C ASP A 66 -4.48 -6.66 4.23
N GLU A 67 -4.54 -7.53 5.26
CA GLU A 67 -5.44 -7.42 6.41
C GLU A 67 -4.84 -8.17 7.61
N TYR A 68 -4.91 -7.56 8.79
CA TYR A 68 -4.56 -8.20 10.06
C TYR A 68 -5.51 -9.34 10.40
N MET A 69 -4.96 -10.44 10.92
CA MET A 69 -5.79 -11.51 11.49
C MET A 69 -6.38 -11.03 12.81
N GLY A 70 -7.70 -11.07 12.91
CA GLY A 70 -8.42 -10.62 14.09
C GLY A 70 -9.78 -10.00 13.76
N PRO A 71 -10.46 -9.41 14.77
CA PRO A 71 -11.79 -8.85 14.58
C PRO A 71 -11.83 -7.76 13.49
N ARG A 72 -12.78 -7.86 12.57
CA ARG A 72 -12.95 -6.92 11.44
C ARG A 72 -13.18 -5.46 11.87
N ASP A 73 -13.69 -5.25 13.08
CA ASP A 73 -13.97 -3.92 13.64
C ASP A 73 -12.89 -3.47 14.63
N ALA A 74 -11.77 -4.20 14.74
CA ALA A 74 -10.63 -3.80 15.54
C ALA A 74 -10.05 -2.47 15.02
N VAL A 75 -9.50 -1.65 15.93
CA VAL A 75 -8.95 -0.33 15.59
C VAL A 75 -7.78 -0.41 14.62
N TYR A 76 -7.07 -1.55 14.62
CA TYR A 76 -5.92 -1.84 13.74
C TYR A 76 -6.33 -2.47 12.40
N SER A 77 -7.56 -2.96 12.26
CA SER A 77 -7.98 -3.66 11.05
C SER A 77 -7.91 -2.73 9.84
N VAL A 78 -7.40 -3.25 8.73
CA VAL A 78 -7.37 -2.56 7.43
C VAL A 78 -8.78 -2.18 7.00
N ARG A 79 -9.74 -3.07 7.20
CA ARG A 79 -11.16 -2.79 6.95
C ARG A 79 -11.64 -1.56 7.73
N SER A 80 -11.40 -1.50 9.04
CA SER A 80 -11.78 -0.34 9.88
C SER A 80 -11.13 0.94 9.39
N PHE A 81 -9.83 0.88 9.03
CA PHE A 81 -9.11 2.01 8.47
C PHE A 81 -9.74 2.50 7.15
N MET A 82 -10.04 1.61 6.22
CA MET A 82 -10.61 1.95 4.92
C MET A 82 -12.01 2.55 5.03
N TYR A 83 -12.86 1.98 5.88
CA TYR A 83 -14.19 2.55 6.14
C TYR A 83 -14.10 3.93 6.77
N LYS A 84 -13.21 4.12 7.76
CA LYS A 84 -13.02 5.41 8.45
C LYS A 84 -12.46 6.51 7.53
N ASN A 85 -11.52 6.16 6.63
CA ASN A 85 -10.78 7.16 5.86
C ASN A 85 -11.28 7.32 4.41
N LEU A 86 -12.13 6.41 3.91
CA LEU A 86 -12.64 6.47 2.55
C LEU A 86 -14.13 6.10 2.47
N TYR A 87 -14.51 4.84 2.70
CA TYR A 87 -15.83 4.34 2.29
C TYR A 87 -17.01 4.98 3.00
N ASN A 88 -16.88 5.37 4.29
CA ASN A 88 -17.93 6.09 5.01
C ASN A 88 -18.01 7.59 4.67
N LEU A 89 -17.00 8.11 3.95
CA LEU A 89 -16.90 9.54 3.65
C LEU A 89 -17.37 9.89 2.24
N ILE A 90 -17.57 8.89 1.37
CA ILE A 90 -17.95 9.10 -0.03
C ILE A 90 -19.45 9.00 -0.24
N ASN A 91 -19.95 9.76 -1.20
CA ASN A 91 -21.37 9.83 -1.57
C ASN A 91 -21.72 9.04 -2.85
N VAL A 92 -20.73 8.43 -3.50
CA VAL A 92 -20.89 7.53 -4.64
C VAL A 92 -20.38 6.16 -4.23
N LYS A 93 -21.17 5.11 -4.45
CA LYS A 93 -20.72 3.73 -4.15
C LYS A 93 -19.87 3.22 -5.31
N PRO A 94 -18.70 2.62 -5.03
CA PRO A 94 -17.94 1.91 -6.05
C PRO A 94 -18.67 0.65 -6.52
N LYS A 95 -18.28 0.13 -7.69
CA LYS A 95 -18.83 -1.12 -8.25
C LYS A 95 -18.64 -2.29 -7.29
N ASN A 96 -17.41 -2.47 -6.81
CA ASN A 96 -17.05 -3.49 -5.84
C ASN A 96 -16.09 -2.94 -4.78
N ILE A 97 -16.13 -3.56 -3.59
CA ILE A 97 -15.12 -3.43 -2.53
C ILE A 97 -14.76 -4.86 -2.13
N PHE A 98 -13.55 -5.29 -2.43
CA PHE A 98 -13.03 -6.59 -2.01
C PHE A 98 -11.97 -6.40 -0.94
N LEU A 99 -12.25 -6.89 0.26
CA LEU A 99 -11.31 -6.89 1.38
C LEU A 99 -10.96 -8.34 1.73
N ILE A 100 -9.76 -8.54 2.24
CA ILE A 100 -9.33 -9.81 2.84
C ILE A 100 -10.12 -9.99 4.14
N ASP A 101 -10.52 -11.21 4.44
CA ASP A 101 -11.23 -11.52 5.68
C ASP A 101 -10.25 -11.90 6.79
N GLY A 102 -9.95 -10.94 7.69
CA GLY A 102 -9.09 -11.16 8.85
C GLY A 102 -9.70 -12.07 9.92
N GLU A 103 -11.00 -12.38 9.84
CA GLU A 103 -11.68 -13.33 10.76
C GLU A 103 -11.74 -14.75 10.19
N ALA A 104 -11.11 -15.01 9.02
CA ALA A 104 -11.12 -16.33 8.40
C ALA A 104 -10.47 -17.39 9.33
N GLU A 105 -11.20 -18.47 9.61
CA GLU A 105 -10.70 -19.60 10.40
C GLU A 105 -9.61 -20.40 9.69
N ASP A 106 -9.57 -20.32 8.35
CA ASP A 106 -8.64 -21.04 7.48
C ASP A 106 -7.99 -20.05 6.51
N SER A 107 -6.78 -19.65 6.85
CA SER A 107 -6.01 -18.67 6.07
C SER A 107 -5.73 -19.15 4.64
N ASP A 108 -5.51 -20.44 4.41
CA ASP A 108 -5.24 -20.98 3.08
C ASP A 108 -6.46 -20.86 2.17
N LYS A 109 -7.67 -21.08 2.72
CA LYS A 109 -8.92 -20.86 1.97
C LYS A 109 -9.14 -19.39 1.64
N GLU A 110 -8.84 -18.50 2.59
CA GLU A 110 -8.97 -17.06 2.35
C GLU A 110 -7.95 -16.58 1.31
N ILE A 111 -6.72 -17.05 1.36
CA ILE A 111 -5.70 -16.81 0.34
C ILE A 111 -6.22 -17.26 -1.04
N ALA A 112 -6.73 -18.49 -1.14
CA ALA A 112 -7.27 -19.02 -2.39
C ALA A 112 -8.44 -18.17 -2.92
N ARG A 113 -9.39 -17.78 -2.04
CA ARG A 113 -10.52 -16.91 -2.38
C ARG A 113 -10.05 -15.55 -2.90
N TYR A 114 -9.12 -14.92 -2.21
CA TYR A 114 -8.68 -13.58 -2.59
C TYR A 114 -7.84 -13.58 -3.88
N LYS A 115 -7.02 -14.61 -4.08
CA LYS A 115 -6.29 -14.82 -5.35
C LYS A 115 -7.24 -15.01 -6.53
N GLU A 116 -8.36 -15.74 -6.34
CA GLU A 116 -9.39 -15.86 -7.37
C GLU A 116 -10.02 -14.50 -7.72
N ILE A 117 -10.23 -13.64 -6.72
CA ILE A 117 -10.71 -12.26 -6.96
C ILE A 117 -9.68 -11.46 -7.76
N ILE A 118 -8.39 -11.53 -7.41
CA ILE A 118 -7.33 -10.83 -8.15
C ILE A 118 -7.27 -11.31 -9.60
N ASN A 119 -7.42 -12.62 -9.85
CA ASN A 119 -7.45 -13.19 -11.20
C ASN A 119 -8.64 -12.66 -12.02
N GLN A 120 -9.82 -12.50 -11.39
CA GLN A 120 -11.01 -11.94 -12.05
C GLN A 120 -10.93 -10.42 -12.24
N TYR A 121 -10.23 -9.73 -11.37
CA TYR A 121 -10.08 -8.27 -11.34
C TYR A 121 -8.60 -7.87 -11.32
N PRO A 122 -7.87 -8.00 -12.45
CA PRO A 122 -6.46 -7.61 -12.52
C PRO A 122 -6.27 -6.14 -12.16
N MET A 123 -5.31 -5.84 -11.28
CA MET A 123 -5.10 -4.51 -10.72
C MET A 123 -4.54 -3.52 -11.76
N ASP A 124 -5.21 -2.39 -11.93
CA ASP A 124 -4.68 -1.25 -12.69
C ASP A 124 -3.65 -0.47 -11.86
N VAL A 125 -3.90 -0.33 -10.55
CA VAL A 125 -2.97 0.29 -9.60
C VAL A 125 -2.86 -0.54 -8.33
N GLN A 126 -1.64 -0.84 -7.91
CA GLN A 126 -1.32 -1.24 -6.54
C GLN A 126 -0.66 -0.07 -5.82
N LEU A 127 -1.37 0.53 -4.87
CA LEU A 127 -0.83 1.57 -4.00
C LEU A 127 -0.02 0.96 -2.86
N LEU A 128 1.16 1.50 -2.60
CA LEU A 128 2.10 1.03 -1.58
C LEU A 128 2.62 2.17 -0.71
N GLY A 129 2.95 1.85 0.53
CA GLY A 129 3.83 2.63 1.38
C GLY A 129 5.17 1.92 1.58
N LEU A 130 6.21 2.65 1.99
CA LEU A 130 7.53 2.10 2.32
C LEU A 130 7.69 1.95 3.83
N GLY A 131 8.05 0.77 4.31
CA GLY A 131 8.48 0.56 5.68
C GLY A 131 9.84 1.20 5.97
N THR A 132 10.15 1.45 7.24
CA THR A 132 11.45 2.02 7.65
C THR A 132 12.63 1.08 7.41
N ASN A 133 12.37 -0.22 7.34
CA ASN A 133 13.33 -1.28 7.00
C ASN A 133 13.27 -1.71 5.53
N GLY A 134 12.48 -0.99 4.69
CA GLY A 134 12.33 -1.28 3.26
C GLY A 134 11.22 -2.27 2.92
N HIS A 135 10.38 -2.70 3.85
CA HIS A 135 9.25 -3.58 3.54
C HIS A 135 8.16 -2.87 2.72
N ILE A 136 7.39 -3.64 1.97
CA ILE A 136 6.16 -3.23 1.28
C ILE A 136 5.04 -4.23 1.58
N GLY A 137 3.86 -3.73 2.00
CA GLY A 137 2.84 -4.57 2.63
C GLY A 137 3.40 -5.24 3.88
N ALA A 138 3.18 -6.53 4.09
CA ALA A 138 3.86 -7.30 5.12
C ALA A 138 5.00 -8.19 4.53
N ASN A 139 5.55 -7.80 3.38
CA ASN A 139 6.76 -8.42 2.83
C ASN A 139 7.98 -7.83 3.54
N GLU A 140 8.31 -8.39 4.70
CA GLU A 140 9.44 -8.00 5.56
C GLU A 140 10.79 -8.41 4.96
N PRO A 141 11.93 -7.83 5.45
CA PRO A 141 13.27 -8.26 5.04
C PRO A 141 13.45 -9.77 5.07
N GLY A 142 13.99 -10.32 3.99
CA GLY A 142 14.14 -11.76 3.76
C GLY A 142 12.98 -12.41 2.99
N THR A 143 11.89 -11.70 2.71
CA THR A 143 10.80 -12.24 1.86
C THR A 143 11.31 -12.44 0.43
N PRO A 144 11.20 -13.66 -0.14
CA PRO A 144 11.62 -13.94 -1.52
C PRO A 144 10.84 -13.09 -2.54
N PHE A 145 11.51 -12.64 -3.60
CA PHE A 145 10.88 -11.81 -4.66
C PHE A 145 9.88 -12.57 -5.55
N ASP A 146 9.79 -13.87 -5.43
CA ASP A 146 8.79 -14.74 -6.05
C ASP A 146 7.67 -15.17 -5.09
N SER A 147 7.59 -14.52 -3.92
CA SER A 147 6.50 -14.77 -2.96
C SER A 147 5.14 -14.51 -3.58
N THR A 148 4.17 -15.37 -3.28
CA THR A 148 2.75 -15.15 -3.57
C THR A 148 2.03 -14.80 -2.26
N MET A 149 0.77 -14.40 -2.31
CA MET A 149 -0.02 -14.08 -1.11
C MET A 149 0.16 -15.12 -0.01
N PHE A 150 0.43 -14.68 1.21
CA PHE A 150 0.75 -15.53 2.36
C PHE A 150 0.30 -14.93 3.70
N LEU A 151 0.31 -15.78 4.73
CA LEU A 151 0.14 -15.36 6.12
C LEU A 151 1.50 -14.97 6.69
N ALA A 152 1.72 -13.66 6.86
CA ALA A 152 2.91 -13.11 7.48
C ALA A 152 2.79 -13.15 9.01
N LYS A 153 3.87 -13.51 9.70
CA LYS A 153 3.98 -13.41 11.16
C LYS A 153 4.75 -12.15 11.52
N HIS A 154 4.20 -11.39 12.46
CA HIS A 154 4.85 -10.19 12.94
C HIS A 154 5.94 -10.53 13.96
N ASP A 155 7.07 -9.88 13.85
CA ASP A 155 8.08 -9.87 14.90
C ASP A 155 7.69 -8.92 16.04
N ASP A 156 8.46 -8.96 17.14
CA ASP A 156 8.20 -8.11 18.30
C ASP A 156 8.26 -6.62 17.99
N SER A 157 9.08 -6.19 17.04
CA SER A 157 9.24 -4.78 16.67
C SER A 157 8.01 -4.26 15.93
N THR A 158 7.45 -5.06 15.03
CA THR A 158 6.22 -4.78 14.30
C THR A 158 5.02 -4.73 15.25
N ILE A 159 4.91 -5.70 16.17
CA ILE A 159 3.85 -5.70 17.21
C ILE A 159 3.94 -4.43 18.08
N GLN A 160 5.13 -4.05 18.57
CA GLN A 160 5.32 -2.84 19.36
C GLN A 160 4.99 -1.57 18.57
N SER A 161 5.25 -1.55 17.26
CA SER A 161 4.90 -0.44 16.40
C SER A 161 3.39 -0.29 16.29
N THR A 162 2.69 -1.40 16.07
CA THR A 162 1.22 -1.46 16.02
C THR A 162 0.60 -1.02 17.36
N MET A 163 1.12 -1.49 18.49
CA MET A 163 0.68 -1.08 19.81
C MET A 163 0.78 0.46 19.99
N ARG A 164 1.89 1.05 19.57
CA ARG A 164 2.10 2.52 19.68
C ARG A 164 1.19 3.29 18.74
N GLU A 165 1.00 2.80 17.53
CA GLU A 165 0.18 3.48 16.51
C GLU A 165 -1.29 3.52 16.91
N TYR A 166 -1.81 2.41 17.45
CA TYR A 166 -3.23 2.27 17.76
C TYR A 166 -3.57 2.44 19.25
N GLY A 167 -2.56 2.57 20.12
CA GLY A 167 -2.77 2.74 21.57
C GLY A 167 -3.36 1.50 22.24
N ILE A 168 -3.03 0.31 21.76
CA ILE A 168 -3.52 -0.99 22.24
C ILE A 168 -2.47 -1.74 23.06
N THR A 169 -2.93 -2.72 23.84
CA THR A 169 -2.06 -3.59 24.65
C THR A 169 -1.41 -4.68 23.78
N ARG A 170 -0.44 -5.41 24.37
CA ARG A 170 0.21 -6.55 23.69
C ARG A 170 -0.78 -7.68 23.38
N GLU A 171 -1.70 -7.91 24.29
CA GLU A 171 -2.73 -8.95 24.15
C GLU A 171 -3.75 -8.62 23.06
N GLU A 172 -3.97 -7.33 22.78
CA GLU A 172 -4.87 -6.85 21.74
C GLU A 172 -4.18 -6.74 20.38
N ALA A 173 -2.85 -6.68 20.36
CA ALA A 173 -2.11 -6.48 19.12
C ALA A 173 -2.12 -7.73 18.23
N PRO A 174 -2.39 -7.58 16.92
CA PRO A 174 -2.35 -8.69 15.99
C PRO A 174 -0.92 -9.22 15.82
N THR A 175 -0.79 -10.53 15.70
CA THR A 175 0.49 -11.22 15.54
C THR A 175 0.71 -11.74 14.12
N GLU A 176 -0.34 -11.70 13.30
CA GLU A 176 -0.36 -12.22 11.94
C GLU A 176 -1.15 -11.30 11.00
N MET A 177 -0.80 -11.33 9.73
CA MET A 177 -1.42 -10.54 8.67
C MET A 177 -1.44 -11.33 7.36
N LEU A 178 -2.57 -11.38 6.67
CA LEU A 178 -2.61 -11.82 5.28
C LEU A 178 -2.14 -10.68 4.38
N THR A 179 -1.20 -10.94 3.49
CA THR A 179 -0.63 -9.94 2.58
C THR A 179 -0.41 -10.50 1.19
N LEU A 180 -0.58 -9.65 0.17
CA LEU A 180 -0.13 -9.98 -1.18
C LEU A 180 1.39 -10.15 -1.18
N GLY A 181 1.88 -11.15 -1.90
CA GLY A 181 3.30 -11.32 -2.17
C GLY A 181 3.77 -10.46 -3.33
N PHE A 182 5.05 -10.54 -3.65
CA PHE A 182 5.64 -9.79 -4.76
C PHE A 182 5.00 -10.14 -6.11
N THR A 183 4.61 -11.41 -6.32
CA THR A 183 3.99 -11.84 -7.57
C THR A 183 2.74 -11.02 -7.86
N GLU A 184 1.78 -10.99 -6.93
CA GLU A 184 0.53 -10.25 -7.13
C GLU A 184 0.76 -8.73 -7.19
N ILE A 185 1.65 -8.20 -6.35
CA ILE A 185 1.97 -6.76 -6.33
C ILE A 185 2.53 -6.29 -7.68
N LEU A 186 3.48 -7.05 -8.24
CA LEU A 186 4.22 -6.65 -9.44
C LEU A 186 3.46 -6.91 -10.74
N GLU A 187 2.40 -7.72 -10.72
CA GLU A 187 1.47 -7.93 -11.83
C GLU A 187 0.52 -6.73 -12.05
N ALA A 188 0.40 -5.80 -11.11
CA ALA A 188 -0.40 -4.59 -11.31
C ALA A 188 0.13 -3.77 -12.50
N LYS A 189 -0.75 -3.16 -13.31
CA LYS A 189 -0.34 -2.32 -14.45
C LYS A 189 0.49 -1.11 -14.00
N THR A 190 0.24 -0.61 -12.80
CA THR A 190 1.02 0.45 -12.15
C THR A 190 1.24 0.08 -10.68
N VAL A 191 2.49 -0.01 -10.26
CA VAL A 191 2.86 -0.12 -8.85
C VAL A 191 3.25 1.27 -8.35
N LEU A 192 2.44 1.86 -7.49
CA LEU A 192 2.59 3.23 -7.01
C LEU A 192 3.06 3.25 -5.57
N LEU A 193 4.35 3.49 -5.35
CA LEU A 193 4.94 3.62 -4.02
C LEU A 193 5.01 5.09 -3.60
N LEU A 194 4.43 5.40 -2.44
CA LEU A 194 4.49 6.72 -1.82
C LEU A 194 5.44 6.71 -0.63
N VAL A 195 6.33 7.69 -0.55
CA VAL A 195 7.30 7.78 0.52
C VAL A 195 7.42 9.21 1.03
N SER A 196 7.20 9.41 2.32
CA SER A 196 7.27 10.72 2.94
C SER A 196 7.91 10.67 4.32
N GLY A 197 8.70 11.71 4.61
CA GLY A 197 9.24 11.99 5.92
C GLY A 197 10.64 11.43 6.17
N LYS A 198 11.40 12.15 6.96
CA LYS A 198 12.82 11.90 7.24
C LYS A 198 13.10 10.50 7.83
N HIS A 199 12.14 9.93 8.57
CA HIS A 199 12.27 8.58 9.14
C HIS A 199 12.29 7.46 8.10
N LYS A 200 12.02 7.77 6.82
CA LYS A 200 12.12 6.84 5.68
C LYS A 200 13.42 7.00 4.89
N ALA A 201 14.27 7.97 5.21
CA ALA A 201 15.42 8.34 4.39
C ALA A 201 16.43 7.20 4.21
N GLU A 202 16.67 6.37 5.22
CA GLU A 202 17.55 5.19 5.11
C GLU A 202 16.95 4.13 4.18
N ALA A 203 15.66 3.87 4.28
CA ALA A 203 14.98 2.92 3.38
C ALA A 203 14.96 3.42 1.94
N VAL A 204 14.79 4.73 1.72
CA VAL A 204 14.87 5.36 0.39
C VAL A 204 16.28 5.24 -0.19
N LYS A 205 17.31 5.47 0.63
CA LYS A 205 18.70 5.28 0.20
C LYS A 205 18.97 3.83 -0.20
N ALA A 206 18.55 2.87 0.62
CA ALA A 206 18.67 1.45 0.29
C ALA A 206 17.90 1.09 -1.00
N LEU A 207 16.67 1.60 -1.15
CA LEU A 207 15.85 1.39 -2.35
C LEU A 207 16.51 1.89 -3.63
N LEU A 208 17.10 3.09 -3.62
CA LEU A 208 17.58 3.75 -4.86
C LEU A 208 19.07 3.50 -5.14
N GLU A 209 19.90 3.44 -4.10
CA GLU A 209 21.36 3.38 -4.19
C GLU A 209 21.93 2.02 -3.74
N GLY A 210 21.19 1.22 -2.96
CA GLY A 210 21.62 -0.09 -2.47
C GLY A 210 21.59 -1.19 -3.51
N GLU A 211 21.97 -2.40 -3.12
CA GLU A 211 21.83 -3.60 -3.93
C GLU A 211 20.35 -4.03 -4.00
N ILE A 212 19.98 -4.71 -5.09
CA ILE A 212 18.65 -5.35 -5.20
C ILE A 212 18.71 -6.65 -4.40
N THR A 213 18.05 -6.65 -3.25
CA THR A 213 18.13 -7.77 -2.30
C THR A 213 16.83 -7.93 -1.51
N PRO A 214 16.43 -9.14 -1.14
CA PRO A 214 15.34 -9.37 -0.21
C PRO A 214 15.52 -8.73 1.18
N ASP A 215 16.74 -8.39 1.57
CA ASP A 215 16.99 -7.67 2.83
C ASP A 215 16.45 -6.23 2.83
N CYS A 216 16.20 -5.67 1.64
CA CYS A 216 15.43 -4.45 1.45
C CYS A 216 14.36 -4.73 0.38
N PRO A 217 13.19 -5.25 0.77
CA PRO A 217 12.18 -5.78 -0.14
C PRO A 217 11.75 -4.82 -1.25
N ALA A 218 11.62 -3.53 -0.95
CA ALA A 218 11.24 -2.50 -1.93
C ALA A 218 12.21 -2.41 -3.13
N THR A 219 13.46 -2.89 -3.00
CA THR A 219 14.44 -2.89 -4.10
C THR A 219 14.00 -3.74 -5.29
N ALA A 220 13.08 -4.71 -5.09
CA ALA A 220 12.47 -5.48 -6.17
C ALA A 220 11.85 -4.57 -7.24
N LEU A 221 11.28 -3.43 -6.84
CA LEU A 221 10.62 -2.48 -7.74
C LEU A 221 11.54 -1.93 -8.84
N ARG A 222 12.85 -1.92 -8.61
CA ARG A 222 13.84 -1.43 -9.59
C ARG A 222 13.88 -2.27 -10.87
N ASN A 223 13.46 -3.52 -10.82
CA ASN A 223 13.41 -4.43 -11.98
C ASN A 223 12.13 -4.25 -12.82
N PHE A 224 11.22 -3.34 -12.46
CA PHE A 224 9.91 -3.21 -13.08
C PHE A 224 9.67 -1.80 -13.64
N ASP A 225 9.39 -1.72 -14.93
CA ASP A 225 9.15 -0.44 -15.63
C ASP A 225 7.79 0.19 -15.25
N ASN A 226 6.84 -0.60 -14.78
CA ASN A 226 5.53 -0.17 -14.31
C ASN A 226 5.54 0.40 -12.87
N ALA A 227 6.67 0.39 -12.17
CA ALA A 227 6.81 0.97 -10.83
C ALA A 227 7.07 2.48 -10.91
N ILE A 228 6.25 3.23 -10.14
CA ILE A 228 6.38 4.68 -9.93
C ILE A 228 6.58 4.91 -8.43
N VAL A 229 7.65 5.61 -8.08
CA VAL A 229 7.99 5.95 -6.70
C VAL A 229 7.93 7.46 -6.54
N ILE A 230 7.08 7.96 -5.63
CA ILE A 230 6.97 9.39 -5.33
C ILE A 230 7.59 9.62 -3.95
N ILE A 231 8.59 10.50 -3.87
CA ILE A 231 9.42 10.69 -2.69
C ILE A 231 9.49 12.18 -2.37
N ASP A 232 9.17 12.58 -1.12
CA ASP A 232 9.37 13.96 -0.69
C ASP A 232 10.83 14.29 -0.32
N GLU A 233 11.14 15.58 -0.17
CA GLU A 233 12.49 16.05 0.13
C GLU A 233 13.03 15.48 1.46
N ASP A 234 12.20 15.32 2.46
CA ASP A 234 12.57 14.76 3.75
C ASP A 234 12.98 13.29 3.64
N ALA A 235 12.20 12.48 2.92
CA ALA A 235 12.52 11.08 2.66
C ALA A 235 13.74 10.92 1.74
N ALA A 236 13.98 11.88 0.85
CA ALA A 236 15.15 11.91 -0.05
C ALA A 236 16.42 12.49 0.61
N SER A 237 16.38 12.89 1.90
CA SER A 237 17.45 13.69 2.52
C SER A 237 18.82 13.03 2.54
N LEU A 238 18.90 11.70 2.55
CA LEU A 238 20.16 10.93 2.56
C LEU A 238 20.66 10.49 1.19
N LEU A 239 19.92 10.79 0.12
CA LEU A 239 20.38 10.49 -1.24
C LEU A 239 21.55 11.39 -1.66
N GLU A 240 22.44 10.84 -2.49
CA GLU A 240 23.48 11.61 -3.17
C GLU A 240 22.86 12.61 -4.17
N LYS A 241 23.54 13.75 -4.40
CA LYS A 241 22.99 14.82 -5.25
C LYS A 241 22.68 14.39 -6.68
N GLU A 242 23.42 13.42 -7.21
CA GLU A 242 23.24 12.89 -8.57
C GLU A 242 21.90 12.16 -8.72
N HIS A 243 21.36 11.56 -7.65
CA HIS A 243 20.10 10.83 -7.65
C HIS A 243 18.87 11.71 -7.44
N LYS A 244 19.06 12.96 -7.03
CA LYS A 244 17.96 13.95 -6.83
C LYS A 244 17.55 14.68 -8.13
N SER A 245 18.19 14.39 -9.25
CA SER A 245 18.04 15.12 -10.51
C SER A 245 17.39 14.29 -11.64
N ILE A 246 16.77 13.18 -11.33
CA ILE A 246 16.19 12.26 -12.34
C ILE A 246 14.70 12.51 -12.52
#